data_effc62429352dc24bee10bcc2fabd204
#
_entry.id   effc62429352dc24bee10bcc2fabd204
#
_cell.length_a   1.000
_cell.length_b   1.000
_cell.length_c   1.000
_cell.angle_alpha   90.00
_cell.angle_beta   90.00
_cell.angle_gamma   90.00
#
_symmetry.space_group_name_H-M   'P 1'
#
loop_
_entity.id
_entity.type
_entity.pdbx_description
1 polymer ?
#
loop_
_entity_poly.entity_id
_entity_poly.type
_entity_poly.pdbx_seq_one_letter_code
_entity_poly.pdbx_strand_id
1 'polypeptide(L)'
;MMDERSQRMRASRPVRDGQTTALSGESFDAVIVGGGAAGLSLACHLAHVGWGDAVLIVDDGNHPLEHRSWAWWTTGSGLLDSAASIACDRMGVAGPGWLKDVPLDPYAYRSLTGRELSAATDRIIGDRRGFRRVVGTVRGTDDAGADAGDAGGCRVTIDLPEPDGVRTVEVNARWVFDSVGVDSSPTPRAPEAHLDFLGLHVECLADVFDPGAVTLMDFRTDQSAGLSFMYVLPTSTRSALVERTTFVVAGAELPQAIDPRHEAHVRDYLESQLGACGYRITGREVGTIPLERRPPARPVGALIPIGARAGMVKASTGYGFERIQRHSAAIAACLARGRSPARAAPVHRWHRALDHALLRVIGDDPSHALEIFAVILSRNPAERTLAFLDEDASLRSQLRLFSTMPLVPFARAHIRAVTRRRAEGPRP
;
A
#
# COMPACT_ATOMS: atom_id res chain seq x y z
N MET A 1 -4.10 26.14 39.55
CA MET A 1 -5.53 25.87 39.30
C MET A 1 -5.86 26.51 37.96
N MET A 2 -5.46 25.88 36.86
CA MET A 2 -5.74 26.28 35.49
C MET A 2 -6.37 25.10 34.75
N ASP A 3 -7.38 25.42 34.08
CA ASP A 3 -8.54 24.75 33.54
C ASP A 3 -8.27 23.49 32.71
N GLU A 4 -8.75 22.35 33.18
CA GLU A 4 -8.77 21.02 32.53
C GLU A 4 -9.86 20.86 31.44
N ARG A 5 -10.38 21.97 30.88
CA ARG A 5 -11.58 21.94 30.03
C ARG A 5 -11.34 22.08 28.52
N SER A 6 -10.09 22.07 28.00
CA SER A 6 -9.86 22.38 26.58
C SER A 6 -9.31 21.24 25.72
N GLN A 7 -9.29 19.98 26.15
CA GLN A 7 -8.87 18.86 25.33
C GLN A 7 -9.93 17.77 25.18
N ARG A 8 -11.16 18.14 24.89
CA ARG A 8 -12.07 17.19 24.22
C ARG A 8 -11.83 17.30 22.72
N MET A 9 -10.84 16.53 22.24
CA MET A 9 -10.67 16.21 20.84
C MET A 9 -12.01 15.76 20.25
N ARG A 10 -12.43 16.42 19.19
CA ARG A 10 -13.60 16.00 18.40
C ARG A 10 -13.27 14.63 17.80
N ALA A 11 -13.72 13.56 18.45
CA ALA A 11 -13.86 12.26 17.85
C ALA A 11 -14.66 12.42 16.54
N SER A 12 -14.24 11.71 15.48
CA SER A 12 -14.99 11.56 14.25
C SER A 12 -16.45 11.33 14.59
N ARG A 13 -17.35 12.11 13.99
CA ARG A 13 -18.79 12.02 14.24
C ARG A 13 -19.22 10.58 14.00
N PRO A 14 -19.80 9.89 15.00
CA PRO A 14 -20.44 8.60 14.77
C PRO A 14 -21.55 8.79 13.73
N VAL A 15 -21.68 7.83 12.84
CA VAL A 15 -22.80 7.71 11.90
C VAL A 15 -24.10 7.90 12.73
N ARG A 16 -24.96 8.81 12.32
CA ARG A 16 -26.23 9.06 13.02
C ARG A 16 -27.06 7.79 12.99
N ASP A 17 -27.50 7.30 14.13
CA ASP A 17 -28.27 6.07 14.35
C ASP A 17 -29.51 5.88 13.44
N GLY A 18 -29.97 6.91 12.76
CA GLY A 18 -31.10 6.86 11.83
C GLY A 18 -30.77 6.43 10.40
N GLN A 19 -29.49 6.32 10.01
CA GLN A 19 -29.12 5.97 8.62
C GLN A 19 -28.91 4.46 8.39
N THR A 20 -28.75 3.69 9.45
CA THR A 20 -28.50 2.25 9.36
C THR A 20 -29.79 1.45 9.08
N THR A 21 -30.95 1.97 9.42
CA THR A 21 -32.25 1.27 9.29
C THR A 21 -32.74 1.14 7.84
N ALA A 22 -32.19 1.94 6.92
CA ALA A 22 -32.70 2.11 5.55
C ALA A 22 -31.89 1.39 4.47
N LEU A 23 -30.87 0.57 4.80
CA LEU A 23 -29.99 -0.03 3.77
C LEU A 23 -30.62 -1.23 3.05
N SER A 24 -31.51 -1.98 3.71
CA SER A 24 -32.05 -3.23 3.12
C SER A 24 -32.87 -2.97 1.88
N GLY A 25 -32.52 -3.61 0.77
CA GLY A 25 -33.20 -3.48 -0.53
C GLY A 25 -32.80 -2.23 -1.33
N GLU A 26 -31.93 -1.34 -0.80
CA GLU A 26 -31.46 -0.19 -1.56
C GLU A 26 -30.56 -0.59 -2.74
N SER A 27 -30.52 0.29 -3.74
CA SER A 27 -29.69 0.11 -4.93
C SER A 27 -28.59 1.19 -4.98
N PHE A 28 -27.38 0.76 -5.32
CA PHE A 28 -26.19 1.60 -5.41
C PHE A 28 -25.56 1.50 -6.80
N ASP A 29 -25.01 2.60 -7.29
CA ASP A 29 -24.14 2.59 -8.47
C ASP A 29 -22.85 1.81 -8.19
N ALA A 30 -22.34 1.94 -6.95
CA ALA A 30 -21.18 1.19 -6.50
C ALA A 30 -21.25 0.83 -5.00
N VAL A 31 -20.83 -0.39 -4.68
CA VAL A 31 -20.43 -0.77 -3.32
C VAL A 31 -18.91 -0.94 -3.31
N ILE A 32 -18.22 -0.22 -2.44
CA ILE A 32 -16.77 -0.30 -2.23
C ILE A 32 -16.53 -1.06 -0.93
N VAL A 33 -15.87 -2.22 -1.02
CA VAL A 33 -15.57 -3.09 0.11
C VAL A 33 -14.16 -2.84 0.61
N GLY A 34 -14.06 -2.31 1.81
CA GLY A 34 -12.86 -1.84 2.48
C GLY A 34 -12.68 -0.33 2.41
N GLY A 35 -12.56 0.30 3.57
CA GLY A 35 -12.33 1.74 3.77
C GLY A 35 -10.85 2.11 3.91
N GLY A 36 -9.93 1.27 3.42
CA GLY A 36 -8.50 1.55 3.37
C GLY A 36 -8.08 2.43 2.19
N ALA A 37 -6.76 2.49 1.92
CA ALA A 37 -6.20 3.33 0.85
C ALA A 37 -6.88 3.11 -0.50
N ALA A 38 -7.14 1.86 -0.88
CA ALA A 38 -7.74 1.55 -2.18
C ALA A 38 -9.20 2.01 -2.29
N GLY A 39 -10.01 1.71 -1.29
CA GLY A 39 -11.42 2.09 -1.30
C GLY A 39 -11.63 3.60 -1.21
N LEU A 40 -10.92 4.29 -0.31
CA LEU A 40 -11.02 5.74 -0.16
C LEU A 40 -10.47 6.47 -1.39
N SER A 41 -9.36 6.01 -1.96
CA SER A 41 -8.83 6.57 -3.20
C SER A 41 -9.84 6.45 -4.34
N LEU A 42 -10.45 5.26 -4.50
CA LEU A 42 -11.47 5.07 -5.53
C LEU A 42 -12.67 6.01 -5.31
N ALA A 43 -13.17 6.11 -4.08
CA ALA A 43 -14.27 7.02 -3.76
C ALA A 43 -13.92 8.47 -4.11
N CYS A 44 -12.69 8.93 -3.81
CA CYS A 44 -12.22 10.25 -4.19
C CYS A 44 -12.21 10.46 -5.71
N HIS A 45 -11.69 9.50 -6.47
CA HIS A 45 -11.64 9.60 -7.94
C HIS A 45 -13.03 9.55 -8.59
N LEU A 46 -13.96 8.73 -8.07
CA LEU A 46 -15.35 8.71 -8.52
C LEU A 46 -16.03 10.06 -8.27
N ALA A 47 -15.85 10.60 -7.04
CA ALA A 47 -16.37 11.91 -6.69
C ALA A 47 -15.78 13.03 -7.56
N HIS A 48 -14.48 12.99 -7.84
CA HIS A 48 -13.78 13.97 -8.67
C HIS A 48 -14.31 14.03 -10.10
N VAL A 49 -14.59 12.89 -10.73
CA VAL A 49 -15.16 12.85 -12.09
C VAL A 49 -16.68 13.02 -12.12
N GLY A 50 -17.32 13.19 -10.96
CA GLY A 50 -18.76 13.34 -10.85
C GLY A 50 -19.56 12.08 -11.14
N TRP A 51 -18.97 10.90 -10.99
CA TRP A 51 -19.65 9.63 -11.26
C TRP A 51 -20.26 9.02 -9.99
N GLY A 52 -21.45 8.48 -10.15
CA GLY A 52 -22.19 7.79 -9.10
C GLY A 52 -23.02 8.73 -8.24
N ASP A 53 -24.33 8.55 -8.26
CA ASP A 53 -25.26 9.26 -7.39
C ASP A 53 -25.45 8.54 -6.04
N ALA A 54 -25.22 7.21 -6.03
CA ALA A 54 -25.31 6.37 -4.84
C ALA A 54 -24.09 5.44 -4.73
N VAL A 55 -23.16 5.77 -3.82
CA VAL A 55 -21.94 4.98 -3.54
C VAL A 55 -21.89 4.61 -2.06
N LEU A 56 -21.81 3.33 -1.77
CA LEU A 56 -21.70 2.80 -0.42
C LEU A 56 -20.27 2.29 -0.17
N ILE A 57 -19.62 2.80 0.87
CA ILE A 57 -18.32 2.31 1.35
C ILE A 57 -18.58 1.48 2.61
N VAL A 58 -18.19 0.20 2.61
CA VAL A 58 -18.36 -0.72 3.73
C VAL A 58 -16.99 -1.12 4.26
N ASP A 59 -16.74 -0.88 5.54
CA ASP A 59 -15.50 -1.25 6.22
C ASP A 59 -15.82 -1.89 7.58
N ASP A 60 -15.11 -2.95 7.94
CA ASP A 60 -15.38 -3.68 9.19
C ASP A 60 -14.86 -2.96 10.45
N GLY A 61 -14.06 -1.90 10.29
CA GLY A 61 -13.47 -1.13 11.37
C GLY A 61 -12.35 -1.84 12.14
N ASN A 62 -11.98 -3.08 11.76
CA ASN A 62 -10.96 -3.87 12.46
C ASN A 62 -9.54 -3.33 12.26
N HIS A 63 -9.35 -2.48 11.25
CA HIS A 63 -8.05 -1.93 10.88
C HIS A 63 -8.08 -0.40 10.83
N PRO A 64 -8.06 0.28 11.99
CA PRO A 64 -8.18 1.74 12.06
C PRO A 64 -7.15 2.46 11.18
N LEU A 65 -7.62 3.45 10.42
CA LEU A 65 -6.78 4.22 9.49
C LEU A 65 -5.70 5.03 10.21
N GLU A 66 -5.99 5.51 11.42
CA GLU A 66 -5.07 6.32 12.21
C GLU A 66 -3.74 5.65 12.54
N HIS A 67 -3.68 4.32 12.45
CA HIS A 67 -2.46 3.54 12.66
C HIS A 67 -1.73 3.20 11.36
N ARG A 68 -2.08 3.85 10.26
CA ARG A 68 -1.51 3.59 8.95
C ARG A 68 -0.96 4.84 8.32
N SER A 69 0.11 4.68 7.55
CA SER A 69 0.70 5.70 6.69
C SER A 69 1.02 5.11 5.32
N TRP A 70 1.08 5.98 4.32
CA TRP A 70 1.52 5.61 2.97
C TRP A 70 2.48 6.65 2.46
N ALA A 71 3.50 6.16 1.77
CA ALA A 71 4.46 6.99 1.11
C ALA A 71 4.58 6.61 -0.37
N TRP A 72 4.90 7.58 -1.21
CA TRP A 72 5.07 7.40 -2.65
C TRP A 72 5.94 8.50 -3.22
N TRP A 73 6.42 8.32 -4.42
CA TRP A 73 7.01 9.39 -5.24
C TRP A 73 6.12 9.67 -6.43
N THR A 74 6.12 10.92 -6.88
CA THR A 74 5.26 11.38 -7.99
C THR A 74 5.95 12.51 -8.75
N THR A 75 5.68 12.59 -10.05
CA THR A 75 6.15 13.68 -10.92
C THR A 75 5.08 14.75 -11.15
N GLY A 76 3.87 14.55 -10.63
CA GLY A 76 2.73 15.39 -10.90
C GLY A 76 1.90 15.75 -9.69
N SER A 77 0.77 16.39 -9.95
CA SER A 77 -0.24 16.68 -8.96
C SER A 77 -1.34 15.62 -9.00
N GLY A 78 -1.13 14.50 -8.30
CA GLY A 78 -2.21 13.53 -8.07
C GLY A 78 -3.32 14.13 -7.22
N LEU A 79 -4.51 13.55 -7.31
CA LEU A 79 -5.70 14.04 -6.60
C LEU A 79 -5.49 14.15 -5.08
N LEU A 80 -4.68 13.28 -4.52
CA LEU A 80 -4.39 13.21 -3.08
C LEU A 80 -3.01 13.78 -2.70
N ASP A 81 -2.20 14.25 -3.65
CA ASP A 81 -0.86 14.76 -3.39
C ASP A 81 -0.86 15.97 -2.43
N SER A 82 -1.88 16.82 -2.54
CA SER A 82 -2.03 17.98 -1.65
C SER A 82 -2.45 17.61 -0.22
N ALA A 83 -2.82 16.37 0.03
CA ALA A 83 -3.17 15.87 1.36
C ALA A 83 -1.95 15.40 2.15
N ALA A 84 -0.82 15.15 1.47
CA ALA A 84 0.42 14.73 2.11
C ALA A 84 1.00 15.86 2.97
N SER A 85 1.24 15.58 4.25
CA SER A 85 1.91 16.52 5.17
C SER A 85 3.41 16.52 5.01
N ILE A 86 4.00 15.46 4.44
CA ILE A 86 5.43 15.34 4.20
C ILE A 86 5.69 15.36 2.70
N ALA A 87 6.63 16.20 2.29
CA ALA A 87 7.16 16.29 0.93
C ALA A 87 8.67 16.49 0.99
N CYS A 88 9.42 15.53 0.43
CA CYS A 88 10.88 15.60 0.31
C CYS A 88 11.26 15.75 -1.16
N ASP A 89 12.26 16.58 -1.43
CA ASP A 89 12.83 16.81 -2.76
C ASP A 89 14.20 16.12 -2.96
N ARG A 90 14.70 15.46 -1.91
CA ARG A 90 15.95 14.70 -1.89
C ARG A 90 15.74 13.31 -1.31
N MET A 91 16.60 12.38 -1.73
CA MET A 91 16.59 10.99 -1.30
C MET A 91 17.99 10.54 -0.90
N GLY A 92 18.11 10.08 0.35
CA GLY A 92 19.28 9.37 0.84
C GLY A 92 19.17 7.86 0.59
N VAL A 93 20.26 7.27 0.12
CA VAL A 93 20.44 5.82 0.04
C VAL A 93 21.86 5.47 0.46
N ALA A 94 22.04 4.37 1.19
CA ALA A 94 23.34 4.00 1.71
C ALA A 94 23.53 2.48 1.80
N GLY A 95 24.79 2.08 1.83
CA GLY A 95 25.20 0.71 2.09
C GLY A 95 26.63 0.65 2.59
N PRO A 96 27.18 -0.54 2.85
CA PRO A 96 28.55 -0.68 3.31
C PRO A 96 29.56 0.03 2.40
N GLY A 97 30.23 1.06 2.94
CA GLY A 97 31.24 1.83 2.23
C GLY A 97 30.74 2.87 1.20
N TRP A 98 29.45 3.12 1.12
CA TRP A 98 28.89 4.16 0.22
C TRP A 98 27.65 4.84 0.84
N LEU A 99 27.54 6.13 0.56
CA LEU A 99 26.36 6.97 0.87
C LEU A 99 26.08 7.83 -0.34
N LYS A 100 24.82 7.99 -0.70
CA LYS A 100 24.38 8.84 -1.78
C LYS A 100 23.17 9.63 -1.32
N ASP A 101 23.24 10.94 -1.51
CA ASP A 101 22.14 11.87 -1.33
C ASP A 101 21.92 12.58 -2.68
N VAL A 102 20.73 12.45 -3.20
CA VAL A 102 20.43 12.88 -4.57
C VAL A 102 19.14 13.68 -4.63
N PRO A 103 19.08 14.71 -5.48
CA PRO A 103 17.82 15.37 -5.78
C PRO A 103 16.86 14.39 -6.47
N LEU A 104 15.60 14.56 -6.18
CA LEU A 104 14.54 13.74 -6.75
C LEU A 104 13.96 14.29 -8.06
N ASP A 105 14.23 15.56 -8.42
CA ASP A 105 13.68 16.19 -9.62
C ASP A 105 13.73 15.25 -10.84
N PRO A 106 12.61 15.06 -11.57
CA PRO A 106 11.30 15.72 -11.48
C PRO A 106 10.33 15.12 -10.45
N TYR A 107 10.76 14.17 -9.63
CA TYR A 107 9.93 13.56 -8.60
C TYR A 107 9.95 14.36 -7.30
N ALA A 108 8.91 14.16 -6.50
CA ALA A 108 8.88 14.48 -5.08
C ALA A 108 8.45 13.22 -4.30
N TYR A 109 9.08 12.96 -3.18
CA TYR A 109 8.65 11.92 -2.25
C TYR A 109 7.61 12.49 -1.31
N ARG A 110 6.48 11.81 -1.16
CA ARG A 110 5.35 12.26 -0.35
C ARG A 110 4.95 11.21 0.65
N SER A 111 4.42 11.64 1.78
CA SER A 111 3.78 10.74 2.74
C SER A 111 2.56 11.38 3.37
N LEU A 112 1.54 10.55 3.60
CA LEU A 112 0.34 10.92 4.34
C LEU A 112 -0.07 9.82 5.32
N THR A 113 -0.67 10.24 6.41
CA THR A 113 -1.26 9.37 7.42
C THR A 113 -2.69 8.97 7.03
N GLY A 114 -3.21 7.91 7.63
CA GLY A 114 -4.60 7.51 7.42
C GLY A 114 -5.61 8.57 7.88
N ARG A 115 -5.25 9.38 8.88
CA ARG A 115 -6.07 10.54 9.30
C ARG A 115 -6.16 11.59 8.20
N GLU A 116 -5.04 11.89 7.55
CA GLU A 116 -5.00 12.85 6.44
C GLU A 116 -5.75 12.32 5.22
N LEU A 117 -5.61 11.01 4.92
CA LEU A 117 -6.38 10.36 3.86
C LEU A 117 -7.89 10.45 4.13
N SER A 118 -8.33 10.15 5.36
CA SER A 118 -9.74 10.26 5.73
C SER A 118 -10.23 11.71 5.59
N ALA A 119 -9.48 12.69 6.10
CA ALA A 119 -9.84 14.10 6.02
C ALA A 119 -9.88 14.61 4.56
N ALA A 120 -8.94 14.16 3.72
CA ALA A 120 -8.94 14.49 2.29
C ALA A 120 -10.14 13.87 1.59
N THR A 121 -10.47 12.61 1.92
CA THR A 121 -11.65 11.94 1.37
C THR A 121 -12.92 12.68 1.75
N ASP A 122 -13.09 13.07 3.02
CA ASP A 122 -14.26 13.82 3.49
C ASP A 122 -14.41 15.16 2.78
N ARG A 123 -13.29 15.83 2.49
CA ARG A 123 -13.28 17.09 1.74
C ARG A 123 -13.64 16.91 0.27
N ILE A 124 -13.09 15.87 -0.40
CA ILE A 124 -13.32 15.60 -1.84
C ILE A 124 -14.74 15.12 -2.08
N ILE A 125 -15.21 14.20 -1.24
CA ILE A 125 -16.60 13.73 -1.30
C ILE A 125 -17.56 14.87 -0.93
N GLY A 126 -17.18 15.73 0.03
CA GLY A 126 -17.97 16.88 0.46
C GLY A 126 -19.36 16.49 0.94
N ASP A 127 -20.34 17.34 0.57
CA ASP A 127 -21.75 17.12 0.92
C ASP A 127 -22.50 16.23 -0.08
N ARG A 128 -21.80 15.40 -0.84
CA ARG A 128 -22.46 14.45 -1.77
C ARG A 128 -23.27 13.43 -0.99
N ARG A 129 -24.57 13.67 -0.86
CA ARG A 129 -25.50 12.85 -0.07
C ARG A 129 -25.56 11.38 -0.51
N GLY A 130 -25.19 11.10 -1.76
CA GLY A 130 -25.16 9.76 -2.31
C GLY A 130 -23.94 8.91 -1.86
N PHE A 131 -22.88 9.53 -1.31
CA PHE A 131 -21.73 8.81 -0.82
C PHE A 131 -21.90 8.54 0.67
N ARG A 132 -22.09 7.28 1.03
CA ARG A 132 -22.29 6.84 2.42
C ARG A 132 -21.17 5.91 2.86
N ARG A 133 -20.74 6.03 4.11
CA ARG A 133 -19.82 5.10 4.76
C ARG A 133 -20.56 4.38 5.89
N VAL A 134 -20.39 3.06 5.95
CA VAL A 134 -20.95 2.25 7.02
C VAL A 134 -19.90 1.32 7.61
N VAL A 135 -19.98 1.09 8.91
CA VAL A 135 -19.23 0.01 9.57
C VAL A 135 -20.02 -1.27 9.36
N GLY A 136 -19.37 -2.28 8.78
CA GLY A 136 -19.99 -3.56 8.49
C GLY A 136 -19.06 -4.52 7.76
N THR A 137 -19.43 -5.77 7.74
CA THR A 137 -18.67 -6.83 7.05
C THR A 137 -19.45 -7.35 5.86
N VAL A 138 -18.90 -7.22 4.66
CA VAL A 138 -19.48 -7.86 3.46
C VAL A 138 -19.22 -9.36 3.54
N ARG A 139 -20.28 -10.18 3.48
CA ARG A 139 -20.21 -11.64 3.57
C ARG A 139 -20.06 -12.33 2.23
N GLY A 140 -20.70 -11.78 1.22
CA GLY A 140 -20.70 -12.36 -0.11
C GLY A 140 -21.36 -11.46 -1.13
N THR A 141 -21.17 -11.84 -2.39
CA THR A 141 -21.81 -11.21 -3.54
C THR A 141 -22.40 -12.28 -4.43
N ASP A 142 -23.64 -12.10 -4.84
CA ASP A 142 -24.33 -12.98 -5.78
C ASP A 142 -24.71 -12.20 -7.03
N ASP A 143 -24.66 -12.84 -8.19
CA ASP A 143 -25.21 -12.23 -9.41
C ASP A 143 -26.68 -11.87 -9.18
N ALA A 144 -27.06 -10.65 -9.44
CA ALA A 144 -28.42 -10.16 -9.18
C ALA A 144 -29.50 -10.82 -10.05
N GLY A 145 -29.13 -11.78 -10.91
CA GLY A 145 -30.03 -12.53 -11.78
C GLY A 145 -30.78 -11.65 -12.79
N ALA A 146 -31.85 -12.20 -13.35
CA ALA A 146 -32.71 -11.50 -14.32
C ALA A 146 -33.48 -10.29 -13.74
N ASP A 147 -33.52 -10.15 -12.43
CA ASP A 147 -34.24 -9.07 -11.74
C ASP A 147 -33.49 -7.71 -11.80
N ALA A 148 -32.21 -7.71 -12.21
CA ALA A 148 -31.37 -6.50 -12.27
C ALA A 148 -31.51 -5.66 -13.56
N GLY A 149 -32.40 -6.05 -14.47
CA GLY A 149 -32.55 -5.40 -15.77
C GLY A 149 -31.32 -5.55 -16.68
N ASP A 150 -31.32 -4.88 -17.85
CA ASP A 150 -30.26 -4.97 -18.88
C ASP A 150 -28.85 -4.49 -18.43
N ALA A 151 -28.69 -3.99 -17.20
CA ALA A 151 -27.45 -3.38 -16.70
C ALA A 151 -26.51 -4.37 -15.98
N GLY A 152 -26.95 -5.60 -15.67
CA GLY A 152 -26.20 -6.52 -14.83
C GLY A 152 -25.90 -5.90 -13.44
N GLY A 153 -25.73 -6.68 -12.42
CA GLY A 153 -25.42 -6.17 -11.06
C GLY A 153 -25.14 -7.32 -10.09
N CYS A 154 -24.77 -6.97 -8.88
CA CYS A 154 -24.59 -7.91 -7.79
C CYS A 154 -25.56 -7.59 -6.65
N ARG A 155 -26.04 -8.62 -5.99
CA ARG A 155 -26.59 -8.51 -4.64
C ARG A 155 -25.44 -8.64 -3.66
N VAL A 156 -25.37 -7.75 -2.67
CA VAL A 156 -24.31 -7.69 -1.68
C VAL A 156 -24.92 -7.91 -0.31
N THR A 157 -24.47 -8.95 0.40
CA THR A 157 -24.87 -9.26 1.77
C THR A 157 -23.90 -8.63 2.75
N ILE A 158 -24.42 -7.81 3.67
CA ILE A 158 -23.64 -7.01 4.63
C ILE A 158 -24.13 -7.29 6.04
N ASP A 159 -23.23 -7.65 6.93
CA ASP A 159 -23.46 -7.71 8.36
C ASP A 159 -23.12 -6.37 9.00
N LEU A 160 -24.08 -5.75 9.63
CA LEU A 160 -23.98 -4.50 10.35
C LEU A 160 -23.95 -4.76 11.86
N PRO A 161 -22.98 -4.26 12.62
CA PRO A 161 -22.98 -4.39 14.07
C PRO A 161 -24.12 -3.57 14.67
N GLU A 162 -24.85 -4.17 15.59
CA GLU A 162 -25.90 -3.54 16.40
C GLU A 162 -25.59 -3.76 17.90
N PRO A 163 -26.14 -2.94 18.81
CA PRO A 163 -25.88 -3.09 20.24
C PRO A 163 -26.21 -4.48 20.81
N ASP A 164 -27.22 -5.13 20.23
CA ASP A 164 -27.71 -6.42 20.69
C ASP A 164 -27.33 -7.61 19.77
N GLY A 165 -26.39 -7.37 18.81
CA GLY A 165 -25.93 -8.42 17.90
C GLY A 165 -25.50 -7.94 16.53
N VAL A 166 -25.87 -8.69 15.50
CA VAL A 166 -25.56 -8.40 14.10
C VAL A 166 -26.83 -8.41 13.27
N ARG A 167 -27.05 -7.38 12.49
CA ARG A 167 -28.14 -7.34 11.52
C ARG A 167 -27.60 -7.54 10.11
N THR A 168 -28.04 -8.60 9.44
CA THR A 168 -27.73 -8.85 8.04
C THR A 168 -28.71 -8.10 7.14
N VAL A 169 -28.17 -7.37 6.16
CA VAL A 169 -28.93 -6.64 5.13
C VAL A 169 -28.44 -7.03 3.75
N GLU A 170 -29.31 -6.94 2.77
CA GLU A 170 -28.98 -7.10 1.37
C GLU A 170 -29.18 -5.77 0.63
N VAL A 171 -28.21 -5.42 -0.20
CA VAL A 171 -28.28 -4.26 -1.11
C VAL A 171 -27.96 -4.68 -2.53
N ASN A 172 -28.47 -3.94 -3.51
CA ASN A 172 -28.14 -4.15 -4.92
C ASN A 172 -27.03 -3.17 -5.32
N ALA A 173 -26.08 -3.64 -6.14
CA ALA A 173 -25.00 -2.81 -6.64
C ALA A 173 -24.79 -3.04 -8.13
N ARG A 174 -24.68 -1.97 -8.91
CA ARG A 174 -24.26 -2.06 -10.30
C ARG A 174 -22.82 -2.53 -10.43
N TRP A 175 -21.94 -2.07 -9.53
CA TRP A 175 -20.54 -2.47 -9.44
C TRP A 175 -20.14 -2.71 -7.98
N VAL A 176 -19.33 -3.75 -7.75
CA VAL A 176 -18.72 -4.02 -6.46
C VAL A 176 -17.21 -3.93 -6.61
N PHE A 177 -16.56 -3.04 -5.85
CA PHE A 177 -15.12 -2.85 -5.85
C PHE A 177 -14.54 -3.47 -4.58
N ASP A 178 -13.82 -4.59 -4.74
CA ASP A 178 -13.39 -5.42 -3.63
C ASP A 178 -11.89 -5.28 -3.34
N SER A 179 -11.55 -4.73 -2.18
CA SER A 179 -10.18 -4.63 -1.68
C SER A 179 -9.81 -5.69 -0.65
N VAL A 180 -10.78 -6.45 -0.12
CA VAL A 180 -10.58 -7.38 1.02
C VAL A 180 -10.67 -8.86 0.62
N GLY A 181 -11.51 -9.23 -0.35
CA GLY A 181 -11.64 -10.61 -0.80
C GLY A 181 -12.91 -11.30 -0.40
N VAL A 182 -14.04 -10.70 -0.72
CA VAL A 182 -15.39 -11.15 -0.33
C VAL A 182 -15.66 -12.60 -0.74
N ASP A 183 -15.36 -12.98 -1.99
CA ASP A 183 -15.62 -14.33 -2.54
C ASP A 183 -14.39 -15.23 -2.54
N SER A 184 -13.39 -14.90 -1.72
CA SER A 184 -12.18 -15.74 -1.63
C SER A 184 -12.46 -16.96 -0.76
N SER A 185 -12.00 -18.13 -1.21
CA SER A 185 -12.01 -19.35 -0.41
C SER A 185 -11.48 -19.08 1.01
N PRO A 186 -12.11 -19.63 2.07
CA PRO A 186 -11.80 -19.31 3.45
C PRO A 186 -10.40 -19.71 3.95
N THR A 187 -9.56 -20.26 3.08
CA THR A 187 -8.17 -20.57 3.45
C THR A 187 -7.24 -19.47 2.91
N PRO A 188 -6.90 -18.45 3.70
CA PRO A 188 -5.88 -17.50 3.35
C PRO A 188 -4.56 -18.28 3.21
N ARG A 189 -4.09 -18.43 2.00
CA ARG A 189 -2.76 -19.01 1.79
C ARG A 189 -1.74 -17.93 2.10
N ALA A 190 -0.78 -18.23 2.98
CA ALA A 190 0.30 -17.31 3.32
C ALA A 190 0.95 -16.73 2.06
N PRO A 191 1.30 -15.44 2.03
CA PRO A 191 2.04 -14.84 0.93
C PRO A 191 3.38 -15.55 0.76
N GLU A 192 3.89 -15.59 -0.48
CA GLU A 192 5.17 -16.25 -0.75
C GLU A 192 6.36 -15.46 -0.24
N ALA A 193 6.18 -14.18 0.02
CA ALA A 193 7.13 -13.27 0.65
C ALA A 193 6.38 -12.13 1.33
N HIS A 194 7.04 -11.47 2.26
CA HIS A 194 6.50 -10.26 2.90
C HIS A 194 7.65 -9.34 3.37
N LEU A 195 7.31 -8.10 3.64
CA LEU A 195 8.16 -7.17 4.38
C LEU A 195 7.66 -7.13 5.81
N ASP A 196 8.53 -7.42 6.77
CA ASP A 196 8.29 -7.14 8.17
C ASP A 196 8.98 -5.84 8.55
N PHE A 197 8.26 -4.96 9.24
CA PHE A 197 8.81 -3.69 9.65
C PHE A 197 8.42 -3.31 11.08
N LEU A 198 9.34 -2.59 11.73
CA LEU A 198 9.12 -1.88 12.96
C LEU A 198 9.72 -0.48 12.84
N GLY A 199 8.87 0.53 13.04
CA GLY A 199 9.23 1.93 13.04
C GLY A 199 9.06 2.57 14.41
N LEU A 200 9.98 3.45 14.78
CA LEU A 200 9.90 4.30 15.96
C LEU A 200 9.70 5.75 15.54
N HIS A 201 8.63 6.37 16.01
CA HIS A 201 8.51 7.80 15.98
C HIS A 201 9.38 8.37 17.10
N VAL A 202 10.35 9.18 16.74
CA VAL A 202 11.32 9.74 17.70
C VAL A 202 11.30 11.25 17.70
N GLU A 203 11.62 11.83 18.86
CA GLU A 203 11.87 13.26 19.02
C GLU A 203 13.20 13.43 19.75
N CYS A 204 14.17 14.04 19.04
CA CYS A 204 15.53 14.27 19.52
C CYS A 204 15.67 15.61 20.25
N LEU A 205 16.63 15.68 21.18
CA LEU A 205 16.97 16.91 21.88
C LEU A 205 17.68 17.93 20.98
N ALA A 206 18.43 17.44 19.99
CA ALA A 206 19.15 18.25 19.01
C ALA A 206 18.60 18.05 17.61
N ASP A 207 19.00 18.90 16.68
CA ASP A 207 18.69 18.79 15.27
C ASP A 207 19.52 17.64 14.66
N VAL A 208 18.83 16.59 14.21
CA VAL A 208 19.43 15.34 13.67
C VAL A 208 19.00 15.09 12.25
N PHE A 209 17.80 15.54 11.87
CA PHE A 209 17.17 15.18 10.62
C PHE A 209 17.11 16.37 9.64
N ASP A 210 17.07 16.06 8.35
CA ASP A 210 16.79 17.03 7.29
C ASP A 210 15.34 16.80 6.79
N PRO A 211 14.40 17.72 7.05
CA PRO A 211 13.01 17.55 6.61
C PRO A 211 12.82 17.51 5.10
N GLY A 212 13.80 17.98 4.31
CA GLY A 212 13.76 17.92 2.85
C GLY A 212 14.25 16.60 2.26
N ALA A 213 14.79 15.67 3.08
CA ALA A 213 15.43 14.46 2.60
C ALA A 213 14.86 13.20 3.27
N VAL A 214 14.32 12.26 2.49
CA VAL A 214 13.96 10.93 2.95
C VAL A 214 15.16 9.99 2.83
N THR A 215 15.46 9.16 3.85
CA THR A 215 16.32 8.00 3.65
C THR A 215 15.47 6.84 3.19
N LEU A 216 15.57 6.50 1.90
CA LEU A 216 14.70 5.49 1.27
C LEU A 216 15.14 4.07 1.64
N MET A 217 16.44 3.79 1.56
CA MET A 217 17.03 2.49 1.91
C MET A 217 18.47 2.71 2.39
N ASP A 218 18.73 2.43 3.66
CA ASP A 218 20.08 2.38 4.21
C ASP A 218 20.37 0.96 4.68
N PHE A 219 21.24 0.27 3.97
CA PHE A 219 21.61 -1.12 4.24
C PHE A 219 22.68 -1.27 5.34
N ARG A 220 23.09 -0.20 6.01
CA ARG A 220 24.04 -0.21 7.14
C ARG A 220 23.36 -0.63 8.43
N THR A 221 22.70 -1.78 8.41
CA THR A 221 22.05 -2.44 9.56
C THR A 221 22.34 -3.93 9.51
N ASP A 222 22.02 -4.64 10.60
CA ASP A 222 22.21 -6.08 10.67
C ASP A 222 21.44 -6.82 9.57
N GLN A 223 22.13 -7.73 8.86
CA GLN A 223 21.60 -8.52 7.74
C GLN A 223 21.34 -9.98 8.11
N SER A 224 21.51 -10.37 9.39
CA SER A 224 21.42 -11.78 9.82
C SER A 224 20.04 -12.40 9.67
N ALA A 225 18.97 -11.58 9.72
CA ALA A 225 17.58 -12.01 9.56
C ALA A 225 17.11 -12.03 8.09
N GLY A 226 17.95 -11.67 7.14
CA GLY A 226 17.63 -11.48 5.72
C GLY A 226 17.95 -10.09 5.22
N LEU A 227 17.60 -9.80 3.98
CA LEU A 227 17.83 -8.49 3.39
C LEU A 227 17.05 -7.42 4.17
N SER A 228 17.78 -6.59 4.90
CA SER A 228 17.23 -5.57 5.79
C SER A 228 17.75 -4.18 5.44
N PHE A 229 16.93 -3.16 5.66
CA PHE A 229 17.31 -1.76 5.48
C PHE A 229 16.62 -0.87 6.50
N MET A 230 17.23 0.30 6.72
CA MET A 230 16.63 1.36 7.52
C MET A 230 15.97 2.36 6.59
N TYR A 231 14.82 2.83 7.00
CA TYR A 231 14.06 3.91 6.38
C TYR A 231 13.94 5.06 7.37
N VAL A 232 14.16 6.31 6.93
CA VAL A 232 14.00 7.49 7.78
C VAL A 232 13.14 8.51 7.08
N LEU A 233 12.01 8.86 7.70
CA LEU A 233 11.10 9.87 7.22
C LEU A 233 11.03 11.02 8.23
N PRO A 234 11.77 12.10 8.00
CA PRO A 234 11.74 13.27 8.87
C PRO A 234 10.41 14.00 8.82
N THR A 235 9.94 14.44 9.97
CA THR A 235 8.79 15.36 10.11
C THR A 235 9.22 16.75 10.53
N SER A 236 10.43 16.87 11.11
CA SER A 236 11.09 18.13 11.45
C SER A 236 12.60 17.90 11.57
N THR A 237 13.38 18.93 11.91
CA THR A 237 14.82 18.76 12.21
C THR A 237 15.08 17.86 13.42
N ARG A 238 14.10 17.64 14.30
CA ARG A 238 14.21 16.87 15.54
C ARG A 238 13.32 15.65 15.60
N SER A 239 12.39 15.52 14.69
CA SER A 239 11.40 14.41 14.72
C SER A 239 11.41 13.65 13.41
N ALA A 240 11.35 12.31 13.51
CA ALA A 240 11.27 11.42 12.37
C ALA A 240 10.58 10.09 12.74
N LEU A 241 10.06 9.41 11.73
CA LEU A 241 9.88 7.97 11.75
C LEU A 241 11.20 7.33 11.33
N VAL A 242 11.75 6.44 12.15
CA VAL A 242 12.91 5.61 11.84
C VAL A 242 12.51 4.16 11.90
N GLU A 243 12.59 3.47 10.77
CA GLU A 243 12.01 2.14 10.58
C GLU A 243 13.06 1.14 10.09
N ARG A 244 13.06 -0.05 10.65
CA ARG A 244 13.77 -1.21 10.11
C ARG A 244 12.79 -2.09 9.37
N THR A 245 13.09 -2.37 8.12
CA THR A 245 12.32 -3.27 7.25
C THR A 245 13.18 -4.45 6.81
N THR A 246 12.61 -5.65 6.85
CA THR A 246 13.28 -6.89 6.45
C THR A 246 12.45 -7.65 5.43
N PHE A 247 13.07 -8.10 4.34
CA PHE A 247 12.47 -9.03 3.39
C PHE A 247 12.49 -10.44 3.95
N VAL A 248 11.32 -11.05 4.09
CA VAL A 248 11.14 -12.45 4.48
C VAL A 248 10.59 -13.22 3.31
N VAL A 249 11.34 -14.21 2.81
CA VAL A 249 10.99 -14.97 1.60
C VAL A 249 11.00 -16.47 1.91
N ALA A 250 10.01 -17.17 1.36
CA ALA A 250 9.82 -18.61 1.37
C ALA A 250 9.48 -19.29 2.71
N GLY A 251 8.31 -19.87 2.76
CA GLY A 251 7.87 -20.80 3.81
C GLY A 251 7.63 -20.21 5.20
N ALA A 252 7.84 -18.91 5.34
CA ALA A 252 7.53 -18.21 6.56
C ALA A 252 6.02 -17.94 6.63
N GLU A 253 5.39 -18.43 7.68
CA GLU A 253 4.07 -17.96 8.08
C GLU A 253 4.18 -16.47 8.40
N LEU A 254 3.08 -15.73 8.18
CA LEU A 254 3.02 -14.34 8.64
C LEU A 254 3.31 -14.34 10.15
N PRO A 255 4.27 -13.55 10.64
CA PRO A 255 4.62 -13.58 12.04
C PRO A 255 3.42 -13.13 12.88
N GLN A 256 3.16 -13.82 13.98
CA GLN A 256 2.15 -13.42 14.97
C GLN A 256 2.58 -12.14 15.72
N ALA A 257 3.89 -11.89 15.76
CA ALA A 257 4.47 -10.68 16.35
C ALA A 257 5.81 -10.37 15.65
N ILE A 258 6.10 -9.08 15.49
CA ILE A 258 7.38 -8.62 14.95
C ILE A 258 8.49 -8.93 15.96
N ASP A 259 9.64 -9.39 15.45
CA ASP A 259 10.81 -9.72 16.26
C ASP A 259 11.26 -8.50 17.10
N PRO A 260 11.31 -8.62 18.43
CA PRO A 260 11.75 -7.53 19.32
C PRO A 260 13.15 -6.99 18.98
N ARG A 261 13.99 -7.77 18.31
CA ARG A 261 15.31 -7.33 17.83
C ARG A 261 15.25 -6.19 16.84
N HIS A 262 14.13 -5.99 16.11
CA HIS A 262 13.95 -4.84 15.24
C HIS A 262 14.08 -3.52 15.99
N GLU A 263 13.47 -3.39 17.18
CA GLU A 263 13.59 -2.16 17.96
C GLU A 263 15.04 -1.89 18.40
N ALA A 264 15.78 -2.92 18.80
CA ALA A 264 17.20 -2.78 19.18
C ALA A 264 18.03 -2.27 17.99
N HIS A 265 17.80 -2.78 16.78
CA HIS A 265 18.51 -2.31 15.58
C HIS A 265 18.15 -0.88 15.19
N VAL A 266 16.89 -0.45 15.39
CA VAL A 266 16.49 0.95 15.16
C VAL A 266 17.20 1.88 16.15
N ARG A 267 17.30 1.50 17.41
CA ARG A 267 18.02 2.27 18.44
C ARG A 267 19.52 2.36 18.13
N ASP A 268 20.14 1.24 17.79
CA ASP A 268 21.56 1.23 17.38
C ASP A 268 21.81 2.14 16.17
N TYR A 269 20.94 2.11 15.18
CA TYR A 269 21.04 2.97 13.98
C TYR A 269 20.90 4.45 14.33
N LEU A 270 19.93 4.82 15.19
CA LEU A 270 19.76 6.18 15.68
C LEU A 270 21.05 6.71 16.33
N GLU A 271 21.68 5.90 17.17
CA GLU A 271 22.87 6.27 17.94
C GLU A 271 24.13 6.21 17.07
N SER A 272 24.35 5.12 16.32
CA SER A 272 25.61 4.88 15.60
C SER A 272 25.70 5.56 14.25
N GLN A 273 24.58 5.64 13.49
CA GLN A 273 24.58 6.18 12.13
C GLN A 273 24.05 7.60 12.07
N LEU A 274 23.06 7.96 12.87
CA LEU A 274 22.47 9.30 12.87
C LEU A 274 23.05 10.20 13.99
N GLY A 275 23.80 9.64 14.94
CA GLY A 275 24.39 10.41 16.03
C GLY A 275 23.37 11.01 17.00
N ALA A 276 22.19 10.41 17.09
CA ALA A 276 21.12 10.89 17.94
C ALA A 276 21.45 10.65 19.42
N CYS A 277 21.99 11.67 20.09
CA CYS A 277 22.28 11.63 21.52
C CYS A 277 21.10 12.23 22.29
N GLY A 278 20.31 11.37 22.92
CA GLY A 278 19.14 11.79 23.71
C GLY A 278 17.91 12.02 22.82
N TYR A 279 17.05 11.05 22.83
CA TYR A 279 15.76 11.08 22.15
C TYR A 279 14.69 10.39 23.00
N ARG A 280 13.44 10.72 22.74
CA ARG A 280 12.27 10.01 23.28
C ARG A 280 11.50 9.34 22.15
N ILE A 281 10.96 8.16 22.42
CA ILE A 281 10.05 7.49 21.51
C ILE A 281 8.65 8.01 21.78
N THR A 282 8.00 8.55 20.75
CA THR A 282 6.65 9.13 20.81
C THR A 282 5.58 8.20 20.27
N GLY A 283 5.98 7.20 19.46
CA GLY A 283 5.08 6.21 18.89
C GLY A 283 5.83 5.03 18.31
N ARG A 284 5.08 3.97 17.98
CA ARG A 284 5.58 2.77 17.30
C ARG A 284 4.65 2.39 16.17
N GLU A 285 5.23 2.00 15.06
CA GLU A 285 4.54 1.36 13.94
C GLU A 285 5.10 -0.04 13.74
N VAL A 286 4.24 -1.02 13.59
CA VAL A 286 4.63 -2.39 13.28
C VAL A 286 3.70 -2.92 12.21
N GLY A 287 4.23 -3.72 11.31
CA GLY A 287 3.37 -4.31 10.30
C GLY A 287 4.10 -5.29 9.40
N THR A 288 3.28 -5.90 8.55
CA THR A 288 3.71 -6.85 7.54
C THR A 288 3.04 -6.49 6.22
N ILE A 289 3.83 -6.32 5.17
CA ILE A 289 3.34 -6.03 3.83
C ILE A 289 3.47 -7.31 2.99
N PRO A 290 2.38 -7.95 2.56
CA PRO A 290 2.45 -9.14 1.73
C PRO A 290 2.99 -8.80 0.35
N LEU A 291 3.97 -9.58 -0.12
CA LEU A 291 4.55 -9.49 -1.45
C LEU A 291 4.08 -10.70 -2.27
N GLU A 292 3.09 -10.46 -3.15
CA GLU A 292 2.43 -11.54 -3.89
C GLU A 292 3.07 -11.78 -5.26
N ARG A 293 3.52 -13.01 -5.49
CA ARG A 293 3.94 -13.49 -6.82
C ARG A 293 2.77 -14.06 -7.62
N ARG A 294 1.68 -14.42 -6.96
CA ARG A 294 0.47 -14.93 -7.63
C ARG A 294 -0.14 -13.89 -8.57
N PRO A 295 -0.83 -14.31 -9.64
CA PRO A 295 -1.59 -13.39 -10.46
C PRO A 295 -2.61 -12.63 -9.62
N PRO A 296 -2.81 -11.31 -9.87
CA PRO A 296 -3.87 -10.55 -9.23
C PRO A 296 -5.24 -11.18 -9.54
N ALA A 297 -6.18 -10.96 -8.64
CA ALA A 297 -7.56 -11.36 -8.85
C ALA A 297 -8.10 -10.71 -10.14
N ARG A 298 -8.96 -11.43 -10.85
CA ARG A 298 -9.57 -10.93 -12.08
C ARG A 298 -10.99 -10.45 -11.81
N PRO A 299 -11.46 -9.44 -12.56
CA PRO A 299 -12.87 -9.08 -12.54
C PRO A 299 -13.76 -10.27 -12.90
N VAL A 300 -14.87 -10.44 -12.17
CA VAL A 300 -15.90 -11.45 -12.42
C VAL A 300 -17.26 -10.74 -12.43
N GLY A 301 -17.93 -10.67 -13.57
CA GLY A 301 -19.17 -9.93 -13.68
C GLY A 301 -19.02 -8.48 -13.23
N ALA A 302 -19.82 -8.07 -12.25
CA ALA A 302 -19.79 -6.76 -11.63
C ALA A 302 -18.79 -6.61 -10.49
N LEU A 303 -18.13 -7.70 -10.06
CA LEU A 303 -17.14 -7.70 -9.00
C LEU A 303 -15.75 -7.35 -9.56
N ILE A 304 -15.22 -6.22 -9.13
CA ILE A 304 -13.94 -5.65 -9.60
C ILE A 304 -12.94 -5.62 -8.44
N PRO A 305 -11.85 -6.38 -8.48
CA PRO A 305 -10.80 -6.29 -7.47
C PRO A 305 -10.07 -4.95 -7.56
N ILE A 306 -9.74 -4.38 -6.39
CA ILE A 306 -8.95 -3.16 -6.26
C ILE A 306 -7.82 -3.34 -5.24
N GLY A 307 -6.91 -2.38 -5.15
CA GLY A 307 -5.83 -2.39 -4.17
C GLY A 307 -4.89 -3.59 -4.31
N ALA A 308 -4.48 -4.19 -3.19
CA ALA A 308 -3.57 -5.32 -3.17
C ALA A 308 -4.11 -6.53 -3.97
N ARG A 309 -5.41 -6.77 -3.95
CA ARG A 309 -6.05 -7.84 -4.73
C ARG A 309 -5.92 -7.66 -6.24
N ALA A 310 -5.94 -6.42 -6.71
CA ALA A 310 -5.69 -6.07 -8.11
C ALA A 310 -4.19 -6.05 -8.44
N GLY A 311 -3.30 -6.39 -7.50
CA GLY A 311 -1.85 -6.37 -7.70
C GLY A 311 -1.24 -4.98 -7.65
N MET A 312 -1.88 -4.02 -6.95
CA MET A 312 -1.39 -2.65 -6.86
C MET A 312 -0.23 -2.49 -5.86
N VAL A 313 0.03 -3.45 -5.00
CA VAL A 313 1.25 -3.49 -4.18
C VAL A 313 2.37 -4.10 -5.03
N LYS A 314 3.49 -3.38 -5.17
CA LYS A 314 4.63 -3.84 -5.97
C LYS A 314 5.41 -4.90 -5.20
N ALA A 315 5.49 -6.11 -5.76
CA ALA A 315 6.04 -7.26 -5.07
C ALA A 315 7.55 -7.14 -4.76
N SER A 316 8.29 -6.25 -5.45
CA SER A 316 9.72 -6.03 -5.20
C SER A 316 10.03 -4.95 -4.16
N THR A 317 9.07 -4.11 -3.78
CA THR A 317 9.32 -2.95 -2.92
C THR A 317 8.27 -2.72 -1.83
N GLY A 318 7.07 -3.32 -1.94
CA GLY A 318 5.96 -3.06 -1.04
C GLY A 318 5.21 -1.74 -1.32
N TYR A 319 5.73 -0.85 -2.18
CA TYR A 319 5.04 0.39 -2.52
C TYR A 319 3.77 0.12 -3.34
N GLY A 320 2.71 0.88 -3.05
CA GLY A 320 1.44 0.66 -3.74
C GLY A 320 0.56 1.89 -3.89
N PHE A 321 0.81 2.98 -3.13
CA PHE A 321 -0.13 4.10 -3.08
C PHE A 321 -0.32 4.79 -4.44
N GLU A 322 0.76 5.14 -5.13
CA GLU A 322 0.69 5.75 -6.47
C GLU A 322 -0.02 4.84 -7.49
N ARG A 323 0.27 3.53 -7.44
CA ARG A 323 -0.40 2.55 -8.32
C ARG A 323 -1.89 2.44 -8.02
N ILE A 324 -2.28 2.53 -6.75
CA ILE A 324 -3.68 2.61 -6.32
C ILE A 324 -4.34 3.86 -6.88
N GLN A 325 -3.67 5.03 -6.82
CA GLN A 325 -4.18 6.29 -7.37
C GLN A 325 -4.41 6.17 -8.88
N ARG A 326 -3.42 5.70 -9.63
CA ARG A 326 -3.53 5.51 -11.09
C ARG A 326 -4.63 4.51 -11.47
N HIS A 327 -4.76 3.41 -10.75
CA HIS A 327 -5.82 2.42 -10.97
C HIS A 327 -7.20 2.99 -10.68
N SER A 328 -7.35 3.71 -9.57
CA SER A 328 -8.60 4.37 -9.19
C SER A 328 -9.01 5.43 -10.21
N ALA A 329 -8.06 6.23 -10.70
CA ALA A 329 -8.30 7.19 -11.77
C ALA A 329 -8.73 6.51 -13.07
N ALA A 330 -8.09 5.39 -13.44
CA ALA A 330 -8.46 4.62 -14.64
C ALA A 330 -9.86 4.01 -14.53
N ILE A 331 -10.23 3.45 -13.38
CA ILE A 331 -11.58 2.96 -13.10
C ILE A 331 -12.60 4.10 -13.26
N ALA A 332 -12.37 5.22 -12.57
CA ALA A 332 -13.27 6.38 -12.62
C ALA A 332 -13.42 6.91 -14.05
N ALA A 333 -12.32 6.99 -14.81
CA ALA A 333 -12.35 7.41 -16.21
C ALA A 333 -13.09 6.41 -17.13
N CYS A 334 -13.03 5.11 -16.88
CA CYS A 334 -13.83 4.12 -17.60
C CYS A 334 -15.32 4.33 -17.33
N LEU A 335 -15.71 4.45 -16.08
CA LEU A 335 -17.09 4.62 -15.65
C LEU A 335 -17.69 5.93 -16.17
N ALA A 336 -16.95 7.05 -16.10
CA ALA A 336 -17.38 8.35 -16.62
C ALA A 336 -17.65 8.32 -18.13
N ARG A 337 -17.02 7.38 -18.86
CA ARG A 337 -17.25 7.17 -20.31
C ARG A 337 -18.26 6.06 -20.61
N GLY A 338 -19.00 5.57 -19.63
CA GLY A 338 -19.93 4.46 -19.78
C GLY A 338 -19.26 3.11 -20.13
N ARG A 339 -17.97 2.96 -19.83
CA ARG A 339 -17.21 1.74 -20.10
C ARG A 339 -17.07 0.88 -18.85
N SER A 340 -16.97 -0.43 -19.04
CA SER A 340 -16.72 -1.35 -17.93
C SER A 340 -15.39 -1.03 -17.21
N PRO A 341 -15.39 -0.94 -15.85
CA PRO A 341 -14.18 -0.71 -15.06
C PRO A 341 -13.20 -1.89 -15.12
N ALA A 342 -13.63 -3.08 -15.55
CA ALA A 342 -12.76 -4.22 -15.80
C ALA A 342 -11.69 -3.95 -16.89
N ARG A 343 -11.84 -2.87 -17.67
CA ARG A 343 -10.86 -2.40 -18.66
C ARG A 343 -9.80 -1.47 -18.07
N ALA A 344 -9.90 -1.08 -16.80
CA ALA A 344 -8.85 -0.33 -16.14
C ALA A 344 -7.56 -1.16 -16.14
N ALA A 345 -6.45 -0.53 -16.54
CA ALA A 345 -5.22 -1.23 -16.92
C ALA A 345 -4.69 -2.16 -15.83
N PRO A 346 -4.40 -3.41 -16.16
CA PRO A 346 -3.78 -4.35 -15.23
C PRO A 346 -2.28 -4.03 -15.04
N VAL A 347 -1.70 -4.60 -14.01
CA VAL A 347 -0.25 -4.64 -13.79
C VAL A 347 0.47 -5.25 -15.01
N HIS A 348 1.51 -4.60 -15.49
CA HIS A 348 2.28 -5.07 -16.64
C HIS A 348 2.94 -6.42 -16.37
N ARG A 349 2.68 -7.41 -17.22
CA ARG A 349 3.23 -8.79 -17.07
C ARG A 349 4.74 -8.82 -17.02
N TRP A 350 5.41 -7.91 -17.76
CA TRP A 350 6.86 -7.78 -17.78
C TRP A 350 7.42 -7.34 -16.42
N HIS A 351 6.91 -6.28 -15.84
CA HIS A 351 7.34 -5.79 -14.53
C HIS A 351 7.08 -6.82 -13.43
N ARG A 352 5.97 -7.52 -13.47
CA ARG A 352 5.73 -8.65 -12.56
C ARG A 352 6.77 -9.75 -12.70
N ALA A 353 7.19 -10.07 -13.91
CA ALA A 353 8.24 -11.07 -14.12
C ALA A 353 9.58 -10.63 -13.51
N LEU A 354 9.91 -9.33 -13.60
CA LEU A 354 11.08 -8.73 -12.96
C LEU A 354 10.98 -8.76 -11.44
N ASP A 355 9.83 -8.39 -10.88
CA ASP A 355 9.58 -8.45 -9.43
C ASP A 355 9.75 -9.90 -8.92
N HIS A 356 9.21 -10.88 -9.64
CA HIS A 356 9.38 -12.29 -9.28
C HIS A 356 10.84 -12.76 -9.36
N ALA A 357 11.59 -12.28 -10.35
CA ALA A 357 13.01 -12.60 -10.47
C ALA A 357 13.80 -12.03 -9.28
N LEU A 358 13.53 -10.80 -8.89
CA LEU A 358 14.18 -10.17 -7.73
C LEU A 358 13.83 -10.88 -6.42
N LEU A 359 12.55 -11.19 -6.17
CA LEU A 359 12.15 -11.94 -4.98
C LEU A 359 12.80 -13.33 -4.88
N ARG A 360 13.06 -13.98 -6.02
CA ARG A 360 13.84 -15.24 -6.03
C ARG A 360 15.28 -15.00 -5.63
N VAL A 361 15.92 -13.95 -6.15
CA VAL A 361 17.29 -13.60 -5.76
C VAL A 361 17.37 -13.31 -4.26
N ILE A 362 16.40 -12.54 -3.73
CA ILE A 362 16.33 -12.24 -2.28
C ILE A 362 16.22 -13.54 -1.46
N GLY A 363 15.39 -14.49 -1.89
CA GLY A 363 15.19 -15.75 -1.17
C GLY A 363 16.33 -16.76 -1.33
N ASP A 364 17.02 -16.75 -2.48
CA ASP A 364 18.13 -17.68 -2.76
C ASP A 364 19.44 -17.20 -2.13
N ASP A 365 19.68 -15.88 -2.14
CA ASP A 365 20.89 -15.25 -1.62
C ASP A 365 20.67 -13.76 -1.32
N PRO A 366 20.37 -13.39 -0.06
CA PRO A 366 20.16 -12.00 0.33
C PRO A 366 21.36 -11.07 0.06
N SER A 367 22.59 -11.59 0.07
CA SER A 367 23.80 -10.79 -0.19
C SER A 367 23.87 -10.30 -1.63
N HIS A 368 23.49 -11.15 -2.59
CA HIS A 368 23.36 -10.76 -4.00
C HIS A 368 22.21 -9.77 -4.23
N ALA A 369 21.11 -9.89 -3.46
CA ALA A 369 20.04 -8.94 -3.52
C ALA A 369 20.49 -7.56 -3.04
N LEU A 370 21.26 -7.49 -1.95
CA LEU A 370 21.84 -6.25 -1.48
C LEU A 370 22.75 -5.61 -2.55
N GLU A 371 23.58 -6.40 -3.24
CA GLU A 371 24.40 -5.91 -4.35
C GLU A 371 23.53 -5.33 -5.49
N ILE A 372 22.44 -5.98 -5.86
CA ILE A 372 21.51 -5.49 -6.89
C ILE A 372 20.92 -4.15 -6.47
N PHE A 373 20.39 -4.03 -5.24
CA PHE A 373 19.84 -2.77 -4.75
C PHE A 373 20.91 -1.68 -4.69
N ALA A 374 22.10 -2.02 -4.18
CA ALA A 374 23.23 -1.09 -4.14
C ALA A 374 23.56 -0.53 -5.53
N VAL A 375 23.63 -1.40 -6.55
CA VAL A 375 23.92 -0.98 -7.94
C VAL A 375 22.79 -0.13 -8.52
N ILE A 376 21.53 -0.54 -8.36
CA ILE A 376 20.38 0.20 -8.86
C ILE A 376 20.36 1.61 -8.26
N LEU A 377 20.54 1.72 -6.96
CA LEU A 377 20.43 2.98 -6.23
C LEU A 377 21.68 3.86 -6.35
N SER A 378 22.90 3.27 -6.39
CA SER A 378 24.15 4.05 -6.40
C SER A 378 24.63 4.41 -7.80
N ARG A 379 24.41 3.57 -8.83
CA ARG A 379 24.94 3.77 -10.19
C ARG A 379 23.97 4.41 -11.17
N ASN A 380 22.71 4.56 -10.79
CA ASN A 380 21.70 5.18 -11.64
C ASN A 380 21.23 6.51 -11.06
N PRO A 381 20.85 7.50 -11.91
CA PRO A 381 20.13 8.69 -11.45
C PRO A 381 18.83 8.31 -10.76
N ALA A 382 18.40 9.10 -9.77
CA ALA A 382 17.13 8.88 -9.06
C ALA A 382 15.94 8.79 -10.03
N GLU A 383 15.86 9.72 -10.99
CA GLU A 383 14.82 9.73 -12.02
C GLU A 383 14.69 8.38 -12.73
N ARG A 384 15.80 7.79 -13.19
CA ARG A 384 15.76 6.48 -13.90
C ARG A 384 15.31 5.36 -12.98
N THR A 385 15.81 5.35 -11.74
CA THR A 385 15.48 4.34 -10.74
C THR A 385 14.00 4.40 -10.38
N LEU A 386 13.51 5.60 -10.06
CA LEU A 386 12.11 5.81 -9.66
C LEU A 386 11.14 5.54 -10.82
N ALA A 387 11.44 6.01 -12.04
CA ALA A 387 10.65 5.69 -13.24
C ALA A 387 10.57 4.17 -13.49
N PHE A 388 11.67 3.44 -13.26
CA PHE A 388 11.68 1.99 -13.38
C PHE A 388 10.82 1.31 -12.31
N LEU A 389 10.90 1.77 -11.07
CA LEU A 389 10.10 1.25 -9.96
C LEU A 389 8.61 1.59 -10.13
N ASP A 390 8.27 2.70 -10.77
CA ASP A 390 6.91 3.09 -11.13
C ASP A 390 6.34 2.41 -12.38
N GLU A 391 7.17 1.61 -13.08
CA GLU A 391 6.80 0.95 -14.34
C GLU A 391 6.57 1.92 -15.53
N ASP A 392 7.03 3.17 -15.40
CA ASP A 392 6.91 4.24 -16.41
C ASP A 392 8.20 4.43 -17.23
N ALA A 393 9.27 3.68 -16.91
CA ALA A 393 10.53 3.80 -17.61
C ALA A 393 10.42 3.36 -19.07
N SER A 394 10.90 4.18 -20.00
CA SER A 394 11.02 3.80 -21.41
C SER A 394 11.91 2.57 -21.58
N LEU A 395 11.73 1.81 -22.65
CA LEU A 395 12.55 0.61 -22.93
C LEU A 395 14.05 0.95 -22.95
N ARG A 396 14.42 2.12 -23.52
CA ARG A 396 15.83 2.59 -23.52
C ARG A 396 16.36 2.85 -22.11
N SER A 397 15.52 3.43 -21.24
CA SER A 397 15.87 3.68 -19.84
C SER A 397 16.04 2.37 -19.07
N GLN A 398 15.15 1.41 -19.29
CA GLN A 398 15.25 0.06 -18.69
C GLN A 398 16.53 -0.65 -19.13
N LEU A 399 16.87 -0.64 -20.43
CA LEU A 399 18.09 -1.26 -20.93
C LEU A 399 19.37 -0.60 -20.32
N ARG A 400 19.39 0.73 -20.17
CA ARG A 400 20.49 1.43 -19.49
C ARG A 400 20.59 1.04 -18.02
N LEU A 401 19.46 0.89 -17.31
CA LEU A 401 19.46 0.43 -15.93
C LEU A 401 19.99 -1.01 -15.85
N PHE A 402 19.51 -1.91 -16.70
CA PHE A 402 19.96 -3.30 -16.71
C PHE A 402 21.44 -3.46 -17.08
N SER A 403 22.01 -2.59 -17.92
CA SER A 403 23.44 -2.62 -18.24
C SER A 403 24.34 -2.29 -17.04
N THR A 404 23.81 -1.71 -15.97
CA THR A 404 24.54 -1.47 -14.72
C THR A 404 24.47 -2.64 -13.76
N MET A 405 23.52 -3.57 -13.94
CA MET A 405 23.23 -4.64 -12.98
C MET A 405 24.14 -5.86 -13.13
N PRO A 406 24.47 -6.54 -12.02
CA PRO A 406 25.13 -7.84 -12.09
C PRO A 406 24.13 -8.88 -12.63
N LEU A 407 24.34 -9.37 -13.84
CA LEU A 407 23.43 -10.33 -14.49
C LEU A 407 23.59 -11.76 -13.96
N VAL A 408 24.73 -12.10 -13.38
CA VAL A 408 25.05 -13.45 -12.89
C VAL A 408 24.06 -13.96 -11.82
N PRO A 409 23.64 -13.15 -10.81
CA PRO A 409 22.66 -13.58 -9.82
C PRO A 409 21.32 -13.98 -10.44
N PHE A 410 20.85 -13.21 -11.41
CA PHE A 410 19.58 -13.50 -12.11
C PHE A 410 19.66 -14.78 -12.94
N ALA A 411 20.77 -15.01 -13.63
CA ALA A 411 20.99 -16.24 -14.39
C ALA A 411 21.02 -17.46 -13.48
N ARG A 412 21.73 -17.39 -12.34
CA ARG A 412 21.77 -18.47 -11.33
C ARG A 412 20.41 -18.75 -10.72
N ALA A 413 19.65 -17.72 -10.32
CA ALA A 413 18.31 -17.87 -9.77
C ALA A 413 17.35 -18.51 -10.81
N HIS A 414 17.48 -18.16 -12.08
CA HIS A 414 16.69 -18.76 -13.15
C HIS A 414 17.02 -20.25 -13.35
N ILE A 415 18.31 -20.61 -13.41
CA ILE A 415 18.76 -22.00 -13.55
C ILE A 415 18.26 -22.85 -12.38
N ARG A 416 18.41 -22.38 -11.14
CA ARG A 416 17.90 -23.09 -9.95
C ARG A 416 16.38 -23.29 -9.99
N ALA A 417 15.63 -22.29 -10.46
CA ALA A 417 14.18 -22.41 -10.60
C ALA A 417 13.76 -23.45 -11.63
N VAL A 418 14.49 -23.57 -12.75
CA VAL A 418 14.23 -24.58 -13.79
C VAL A 418 14.58 -26.00 -13.30
N THR A 419 15.71 -26.14 -12.57
CA THR A 419 16.12 -27.44 -12.03
C THR A 419 15.17 -27.93 -10.93
N ARG A 420 14.71 -27.06 -10.02
CA ARG A 420 13.70 -27.42 -9.01
C ARG A 420 12.37 -27.88 -9.64
N ARG A 421 11.86 -27.17 -10.65
CA ARG A 421 10.63 -27.57 -11.36
C ARG A 421 10.75 -28.93 -12.03
N ARG A 422 11.94 -29.29 -12.56
CA ARG A 422 12.19 -30.61 -13.13
C ARG A 422 12.28 -31.73 -12.09
N ALA A 423 12.76 -31.39 -10.88
CA ALA A 423 12.84 -32.35 -9.77
C ALA A 423 11.50 -32.62 -9.08
N GLU A 424 10.58 -31.62 -9.06
CA GLU A 424 9.26 -31.73 -8.44
C GLU A 424 8.22 -32.41 -9.34
N GLY A 425 8.48 -32.68 -10.61
CA GLY A 425 7.55 -33.29 -11.55
C GLY A 425 6.28 -32.48 -11.80
N PRO A 426 5.44 -32.86 -12.77
CA PRO A 426 4.11 -32.24 -12.90
C PRO A 426 3.28 -32.62 -11.67
N ARG A 427 2.83 -31.62 -10.90
CA ARG A 427 1.85 -31.85 -9.83
C ARG A 427 0.54 -32.30 -10.48
N PRO A 428 -0.11 -33.38 -9.94
CA PRO A 428 -1.38 -33.91 -10.47
C PRO A 428 -2.51 -32.89 -10.42
#